data_53c937ebbccab142c51b958efb8fa103
#
_entry.id   53c937ebbccab142c51b958efb8fa103
#
_cell.length_a   1.000
_cell.length_b   1.000
_cell.length_c   1.000
_cell.angle_alpha   90.00
_cell.angle_beta   90.00
_cell.angle_gamma   90.00
#
_symmetry.space_group_name_H-M   'P 1'
#
loop_
_entity.id
_entity.type
_entity.pdbx_description
1 polymer ?
#
loop_
_entity_poly.entity_id
_entity_poly.type
_entity_poly.pdbx_seq_one_letter_code
_entity_poly.pdbx_strand_id
1 'polypeptide(L)'
;MIRDESELIFSVNEAIKNSRSKNCILEEYMEGPEFSIDALVYDGTMTITGFADRHIFFPPYFIEMGHTMPTRISKDKYNELIKTFALGVKALGLTTGAAKADIKYTKNGPMIGEIAARLSGGYMSGWTFPYSSDFNLTKAAIEISCGKKPLEMEKLRKELFFDAPFKMYEVSSKKVSAERAWISIPGIVKNVYGLDEKLHNENIKNKLEADLMKEICSE
;
A
#
# COMPACT_ATOMS: atom_id res chain seq x y z
N MET A 1 -20.76 -4.20 -2.50
CA MET A 1 -21.41 -2.87 -2.36
C MET A 1 -22.91 -3.07 -2.37
N ILE A 2 -23.59 -2.59 -1.35
CA ILE A 2 -25.05 -2.67 -1.19
C ILE A 2 -25.62 -1.34 -1.65
N ARG A 3 -26.64 -1.34 -2.50
CA ARG A 3 -27.25 -0.13 -3.06
C ARG A 3 -28.60 0.20 -2.43
N ASP A 4 -29.27 -0.81 -1.94
CA ASP A 4 -30.57 -0.68 -1.29
C ASP A 4 -30.76 -1.74 -0.19
N GLU A 5 -31.81 -1.59 0.59
CA GLU A 5 -32.10 -2.45 1.73
C GLU A 5 -32.44 -3.90 1.32
N SER A 6 -32.93 -4.12 0.10
CA SER A 6 -33.30 -5.46 -0.38
C SER A 6 -32.07 -6.35 -0.56
N GLU A 7 -30.92 -5.77 -0.90
CA GLU A 7 -29.64 -6.47 -1.05
C GLU A 7 -28.97 -6.77 0.29
N LEU A 8 -29.37 -6.08 1.38
CA LEU A 8 -28.66 -6.11 2.65
C LEU A 8 -28.62 -7.50 3.28
N ILE A 9 -29.78 -8.13 3.43
CA ILE A 9 -29.89 -9.45 4.11
C ILE A 9 -29.09 -10.50 3.37
N PHE A 10 -29.20 -10.54 2.04
CA PHE A 10 -28.45 -11.48 1.21
C PHE A 10 -26.93 -11.25 1.37
N SER A 11 -26.47 -10.00 1.26
CA SER A 11 -25.05 -9.65 1.34
C SER A 11 -24.46 -9.94 2.72
N VAL A 12 -25.19 -9.67 3.79
CA VAL A 12 -24.78 -9.98 5.18
C VAL A 12 -24.65 -11.50 5.34
N ASN A 13 -25.64 -12.29 4.89
CA ASN A 13 -25.58 -13.73 5.00
C ASN A 13 -24.40 -14.34 4.23
N GLU A 14 -24.12 -13.85 3.00
CA GLU A 14 -22.95 -14.28 2.24
C GLU A 14 -21.63 -13.89 2.92
N ALA A 15 -21.53 -12.67 3.49
CA ALA A 15 -20.36 -12.27 4.25
C ALA A 15 -20.14 -13.15 5.48
N ILE A 16 -21.17 -13.41 6.27
CA ILE A 16 -21.11 -14.29 7.45
C ILE A 16 -20.72 -15.73 7.08
N LYS A 17 -21.30 -16.26 5.99
CA LYS A 17 -21.00 -17.61 5.50
C LYS A 17 -19.51 -17.80 5.20
N ASN A 18 -18.87 -16.79 4.61
CA ASN A 18 -17.45 -16.79 4.25
C ASN A 18 -16.53 -16.30 5.38
N SER A 19 -17.06 -15.78 6.48
CA SER A 19 -16.29 -15.28 7.61
C SER A 19 -15.92 -16.42 8.58
N ARG A 20 -14.65 -16.46 9.00
CA ARG A 20 -14.18 -17.40 10.04
C ARG A 20 -14.77 -17.10 11.40
N SER A 21 -14.92 -15.82 11.74
CA SER A 21 -15.47 -15.34 13.01
C SER A 21 -17.01 -15.35 13.05
N LYS A 22 -17.66 -15.61 11.90
CA LYS A 22 -19.12 -15.49 11.72
C LYS A 22 -19.66 -14.09 11.97
N ASN A 23 -18.80 -13.09 11.85
CA ASN A 23 -19.14 -11.68 11.90
C ASN A 23 -18.94 -11.06 10.52
N CYS A 24 -19.65 -9.97 10.23
CA CYS A 24 -19.40 -9.10 9.07
C CYS A 24 -19.32 -7.64 9.51
N ILE A 25 -18.68 -6.83 8.70
CA ILE A 25 -18.58 -5.38 8.90
C ILE A 25 -19.51 -4.72 7.88
N LEU A 26 -20.27 -3.73 8.34
CA LEU A 26 -21.07 -2.82 7.53
C LEU A 26 -20.48 -1.43 7.67
N GLU A 27 -20.01 -0.86 6.56
CA GLU A 27 -19.34 0.44 6.52
C GLU A 27 -19.94 1.32 5.45
N GLU A 28 -19.82 2.63 5.63
CA GLU A 28 -20.12 3.59 4.57
C GLU A 28 -19.21 3.37 3.37
N TYR A 29 -19.79 3.34 2.16
CA TYR A 29 -18.99 3.26 0.95
C TYR A 29 -18.31 4.59 0.66
N MET A 30 -16.99 4.61 0.75
CA MET A 30 -16.18 5.77 0.43
C MET A 30 -15.91 5.84 -1.07
N GLU A 31 -16.40 6.88 -1.74
CA GLU A 31 -16.18 7.12 -3.16
C GLU A 31 -15.01 8.08 -3.38
N GLY A 32 -14.08 7.71 -4.25
CA GLY A 32 -12.93 8.54 -4.60
C GLY A 32 -11.68 7.72 -4.93
N PRO A 33 -10.61 8.37 -5.42
CA PRO A 33 -9.33 7.73 -5.64
C PRO A 33 -8.74 7.18 -4.35
N GLU A 34 -8.10 6.02 -4.45
CA GLU A 34 -7.53 5.28 -3.33
C GLU A 34 -6.01 5.25 -3.39
N PHE A 35 -5.38 5.33 -2.22
CA PHE A 35 -3.94 5.41 -2.07
C PHE A 35 -3.46 4.43 -1.02
N SER A 36 -2.26 3.87 -1.24
CA SER A 36 -1.52 3.11 -0.25
C SER A 36 -0.31 3.91 0.20
N ILE A 37 -0.15 4.07 1.50
CA ILE A 37 0.90 4.90 2.10
C ILE A 37 1.65 4.08 3.14
N ASP A 38 2.99 4.02 3.01
CA ASP A 38 3.89 3.48 4.04
C ASP A 38 4.62 4.60 4.76
N ALA A 39 4.76 4.44 6.07
CA ALA A 39 5.53 5.34 6.90
C ALA A 39 6.32 4.58 7.97
N LEU A 40 7.40 5.21 8.45
CA LEU A 40 8.14 4.78 9.62
C LEU A 40 8.03 5.85 10.72
N VAL A 41 7.63 5.42 11.91
CA VAL A 41 7.53 6.24 13.10
C VAL A 41 8.73 5.93 14.00
N TYR A 42 9.46 6.96 14.40
CA TYR A 42 10.65 6.82 15.23
C TYR A 42 10.99 8.14 15.89
N ASP A 43 11.22 8.12 17.21
CA ASP A 43 11.68 9.28 18.00
C ASP A 43 10.84 10.55 17.74
N GLY A 44 9.50 10.45 17.89
CA GLY A 44 8.59 11.57 17.71
C GLY A 44 8.43 12.06 16.27
N THR A 45 9.07 11.40 15.31
CA THR A 45 8.97 11.74 13.89
C THR A 45 8.19 10.69 13.12
N MET A 46 7.53 11.09 12.04
CA MET A 46 6.90 10.19 11.08
C MET A 46 7.43 10.49 9.68
N THR A 47 8.03 9.50 9.06
CA THR A 47 8.61 9.61 7.71
C THR A 47 7.77 8.83 6.73
N ILE A 48 7.16 9.50 5.76
CA ILE A 48 6.49 8.86 4.63
C ILE A 48 7.56 8.25 3.74
N THR A 49 7.54 6.93 3.60
CA THR A 49 8.54 6.16 2.86
C THR A 49 8.02 5.66 1.51
N GLY A 50 6.70 5.70 1.31
CA GLY A 50 6.05 5.35 0.07
C GLY A 50 4.65 5.91 0.00
N PHE A 51 4.27 6.41 -1.17
CA PHE A 51 2.93 6.90 -1.45
C PHE A 51 2.56 6.53 -2.90
N ALA A 52 1.61 5.63 -3.06
CA ALA A 52 1.20 5.08 -4.33
C ALA A 52 -0.28 5.31 -4.63
N ASP A 53 -0.58 5.58 -5.91
CA ASP A 53 -1.94 5.46 -6.44
C ASP A 53 -2.32 3.98 -6.47
N ARG A 54 -3.45 3.61 -5.88
CA ARG A 54 -3.97 2.26 -5.82
C ARG A 54 -5.01 2.04 -6.90
N HIS A 55 -4.84 0.99 -7.68
CA HIS A 55 -5.70 0.68 -8.82
C HIS A 55 -6.68 -0.43 -8.46
N ILE A 56 -7.94 -0.04 -8.21
CA ILE A 56 -9.02 -0.96 -7.84
C ILE A 56 -9.99 -1.09 -9.03
N PHE A 57 -10.25 -2.33 -9.46
CA PHE A 57 -11.10 -2.64 -10.59
C PHE A 57 -12.18 -3.67 -10.24
N PHE A 58 -13.04 -3.93 -11.21
CA PHE A 58 -14.05 -4.98 -11.18
C PHE A 58 -15.09 -4.86 -10.06
N PRO A 59 -15.85 -3.73 -9.98
CA PRO A 59 -16.98 -3.68 -9.07
C PRO A 59 -17.99 -4.80 -9.39
N PRO A 60 -18.64 -5.42 -8.42
CA PRO A 60 -18.66 -5.06 -7.02
C PRO A 60 -17.55 -5.71 -6.18
N TYR A 61 -16.56 -6.39 -6.79
CA TYR A 61 -15.51 -7.14 -6.07
C TYR A 61 -14.36 -6.25 -5.62
N PHE A 62 -14.12 -5.10 -6.26
CA PHE A 62 -13.09 -4.12 -5.91
C PHE A 62 -11.70 -4.74 -5.76
N ILE A 63 -11.26 -5.44 -6.81
CA ILE A 63 -9.99 -6.17 -6.81
C ILE A 63 -8.83 -5.19 -7.00
N GLU A 64 -7.83 -5.28 -6.13
CA GLU A 64 -6.57 -4.56 -6.27
C GLU A 64 -5.77 -5.12 -7.44
N MET A 65 -5.53 -4.28 -8.44
CA MET A 65 -4.84 -4.64 -9.67
C MET A 65 -3.43 -4.05 -9.75
N GLY A 66 -3.00 -3.38 -8.71
CA GLY A 66 -1.65 -2.85 -8.59
C GLY A 66 -1.57 -1.41 -8.15
N HIS A 67 -0.36 -0.90 -8.14
CA HIS A 67 -0.01 0.43 -7.65
C HIS A 67 0.89 1.16 -8.64
N THR A 68 0.90 2.48 -8.56
CA THR A 68 1.84 3.34 -9.30
C THR A 68 2.34 4.44 -8.37
N MET A 69 3.64 4.70 -8.37
CA MET A 69 4.24 5.80 -7.66
C MET A 69 5.32 6.51 -8.49
N PRO A 70 5.60 7.79 -8.23
CA PRO A 70 4.92 8.63 -7.26
C PRO A 70 3.44 8.87 -7.64
N THR A 71 2.64 9.21 -6.65
CA THR A 71 1.25 9.64 -6.88
C THR A 71 1.20 10.89 -7.76
N ARG A 72 0.11 11.01 -8.54
CA ARG A 72 -0.16 12.19 -9.37
C ARG A 72 -1.09 13.20 -8.70
N ILE A 73 -1.50 12.95 -7.46
CA ILE A 73 -2.38 13.87 -6.73
C ILE A 73 -1.69 15.22 -6.48
N SER A 74 -2.45 16.30 -6.40
CA SER A 74 -1.88 17.62 -6.09
C SER A 74 -1.22 17.65 -4.71
N LYS A 75 -0.23 18.53 -4.52
CA LYS A 75 0.52 18.62 -3.26
C LYS A 75 -0.38 18.94 -2.07
N ASP A 76 -1.43 19.75 -2.26
CA ASP A 76 -2.38 20.09 -1.19
C ASP A 76 -3.15 18.85 -0.73
N LYS A 77 -3.72 18.08 -1.66
CA LYS A 77 -4.41 16.83 -1.35
C LYS A 77 -3.46 15.78 -0.76
N TYR A 78 -2.22 15.71 -1.26
CA TYR A 78 -1.19 14.86 -0.67
C TYR A 78 -0.96 15.22 0.80
N ASN A 79 -0.79 16.50 1.12
CA ASN A 79 -0.56 16.95 2.49
C ASN A 79 -1.77 16.65 3.40
N GLU A 80 -3.00 16.82 2.90
CA GLU A 80 -4.22 16.45 3.64
C GLU A 80 -4.26 14.94 3.94
N LEU A 81 -3.94 14.09 2.97
CA LEU A 81 -3.92 12.63 3.13
C LEU A 81 -2.89 12.19 4.18
N ILE A 82 -1.65 12.67 4.09
CA ILE A 82 -0.61 12.29 5.05
C ILE A 82 -0.84 12.90 6.44
N LYS A 83 -1.48 14.08 6.55
CA LYS A 83 -1.92 14.65 7.82
C LYS A 83 -2.99 13.76 8.47
N THR A 84 -3.99 13.34 7.70
CA THR A 84 -5.06 12.43 8.17
C THR A 84 -4.48 11.08 8.58
N PHE A 85 -3.53 10.53 7.83
CA PHE A 85 -2.81 9.33 8.21
C PHE A 85 -2.06 9.50 9.53
N ALA A 86 -1.33 10.61 9.71
CA ALA A 86 -0.60 10.91 10.94
C ALA A 86 -1.52 11.02 12.16
N LEU A 87 -2.71 11.62 12.01
CA LEU A 87 -3.73 11.67 13.06
C LEU A 87 -4.23 10.27 13.44
N GLY A 88 -4.48 9.41 12.45
CA GLY A 88 -4.86 8.02 12.68
C GLY A 88 -3.77 7.22 13.39
N VAL A 89 -2.51 7.33 12.97
CA VAL A 89 -1.35 6.71 13.61
C VAL A 89 -1.23 7.15 15.08
N LYS A 90 -1.42 8.45 15.34
CA LYS A 90 -1.42 8.99 16.71
C LYS A 90 -2.57 8.45 17.54
N ALA A 91 -3.79 8.36 16.97
CA ALA A 91 -4.97 7.84 17.66
C ALA A 91 -4.81 6.36 18.05
N LEU A 92 -4.11 5.57 17.23
CA LEU A 92 -3.76 4.19 17.52
C LEU A 92 -2.63 4.03 18.55
N GLY A 93 -2.00 5.12 18.99
CA GLY A 93 -0.90 5.08 19.95
C GLY A 93 0.41 4.51 19.40
N LEU A 94 0.59 4.43 18.08
CA LEU A 94 1.82 3.95 17.48
C LEU A 94 2.91 5.02 17.57
N THR A 95 3.93 4.77 18.40
CA THR A 95 5.04 5.69 18.66
C THR A 95 6.35 5.26 18.01
N THR A 96 6.46 3.98 17.63
CA THR A 96 7.68 3.41 17.04
C THR A 96 7.31 2.23 16.15
N GLY A 97 7.89 2.16 14.94
CA GLY A 97 7.70 1.06 14.01
C GLY A 97 7.12 1.50 12.66
N ALA A 98 6.67 0.53 11.90
CA ALA A 98 6.06 0.76 10.60
C ALA A 98 4.55 1.02 10.72
N ALA A 99 4.05 1.89 9.87
CA ALA A 99 2.63 2.13 9.68
C ALA A 99 2.28 2.09 8.18
N LYS A 100 1.18 1.45 7.83
CA LYS A 100 0.62 1.40 6.48
C LYS A 100 -0.81 1.91 6.53
N ALA A 101 -1.22 2.70 5.56
CA ALA A 101 -2.61 3.11 5.39
C ALA A 101 -3.14 2.80 3.99
N ASP A 102 -4.41 2.36 3.93
CA ASP A 102 -5.25 2.49 2.75
C ASP A 102 -6.22 3.64 3.01
N ILE A 103 -6.17 4.65 2.17
CA ILE A 103 -6.86 5.92 2.38
C ILE A 103 -7.46 6.41 1.06
N LYS A 104 -8.67 6.96 1.13
CA LYS A 104 -9.33 7.56 -0.04
C LYS A 104 -9.43 9.06 0.09
N TYR A 105 -9.37 9.73 -1.06
CA TYR A 105 -9.70 11.14 -1.12
C TYR A 105 -11.11 11.31 -1.68
N THR A 106 -12.07 11.49 -0.78
CA THR A 106 -13.49 11.61 -1.13
C THR A 106 -13.88 13.07 -1.43
N LYS A 107 -15.13 13.30 -1.81
CA LYS A 107 -15.69 14.66 -1.93
C LYS A 107 -15.67 15.45 -0.61
N ASN A 108 -15.59 14.75 0.52
CA ASN A 108 -15.54 15.34 1.87
C ASN A 108 -14.10 15.40 2.41
N GLY A 109 -13.09 15.15 1.57
CA GLY A 109 -11.68 15.07 1.96
C GLY A 109 -11.17 13.65 2.22
N PRO A 110 -10.00 13.52 2.88
CA PRO A 110 -9.40 12.23 3.18
C PRO A 110 -10.22 11.38 4.15
N MET A 111 -10.39 10.09 3.84
CA MET A 111 -11.05 9.11 4.70
C MET A 111 -10.19 7.83 4.78
N ILE A 112 -9.90 7.40 6.01
CA ILE A 112 -9.09 6.20 6.28
C ILE A 112 -9.96 4.97 6.10
N GLY A 113 -9.52 4.04 5.24
CA GLY A 113 -10.07 2.71 5.13
C GLY A 113 -9.46 1.76 6.15
N GLU A 114 -8.13 1.76 6.24
CA GLU A 114 -7.39 0.90 7.16
C GLU A 114 -6.07 1.56 7.56
N ILE A 115 -5.66 1.38 8.82
CA ILE A 115 -4.28 1.60 9.26
C ILE A 115 -3.79 0.32 9.93
N ALA A 116 -2.61 -0.17 9.52
CA ALA A 116 -1.96 -1.32 10.08
C ALA A 116 -0.55 -0.97 10.59
N ALA A 117 -0.18 -1.50 11.77
CA ALA A 117 1.16 -1.32 12.36
C ALA A 117 2.18 -2.28 11.72
N ARG A 118 2.32 -2.20 10.41
CA ARG A 118 3.22 -3.02 9.58
C ARG A 118 3.55 -2.32 8.27
N LEU A 119 4.52 -2.85 7.54
CA LEU A 119 4.79 -2.47 6.15
C LEU A 119 3.71 -3.03 5.20
N SER A 120 3.53 -2.40 4.05
CA SER A 120 2.66 -2.87 2.98
C SER A 120 3.11 -4.23 2.45
N GLY A 121 2.12 -5.05 2.08
CA GLY A 121 2.33 -6.30 1.33
C GLY A 121 2.41 -6.07 -0.18
N GLY A 122 2.16 -7.14 -0.95
CA GLY A 122 1.99 -7.06 -2.40
C GLY A 122 3.20 -6.48 -3.14
N TYR A 123 4.42 -6.79 -2.72
CA TYR A 123 5.67 -6.29 -3.30
C TYR A 123 5.95 -4.79 -3.09
N MET A 124 5.02 -4.00 -2.52
CA MET A 124 5.21 -2.56 -2.38
C MET A 124 6.43 -2.21 -1.53
N SER A 125 6.48 -2.69 -0.28
CA SER A 125 7.57 -2.35 0.64
C SER A 125 8.91 -2.99 0.26
N GLY A 126 8.88 -4.17 -0.39
CA GLY A 126 10.09 -4.89 -0.80
C GLY A 126 10.68 -4.38 -2.11
N TRP A 127 9.85 -3.88 -3.03
CA TRP A 127 10.28 -3.53 -4.38
C TRP A 127 9.75 -2.20 -4.89
N THR A 128 8.43 -1.99 -4.94
CA THR A 128 7.84 -0.84 -5.64
C THR A 128 8.30 0.48 -5.04
N PHE A 129 8.27 0.63 -3.72
CA PHE A 129 8.78 1.81 -3.03
C PHE A 129 10.31 1.94 -3.10
N PRO A 130 11.12 0.90 -2.79
CA PRO A 130 12.57 0.96 -2.97
C PRO A 130 13.01 1.28 -4.39
N TYR A 131 12.35 0.73 -5.41
CA TYR A 131 12.65 1.07 -6.79
C TYR A 131 12.43 2.53 -7.15
N SER A 132 11.37 3.11 -6.61
CA SER A 132 11.05 4.50 -6.85
C SER A 132 12.01 5.46 -6.14
N SER A 133 12.39 5.16 -4.89
CA SER A 133 13.11 6.07 -4.00
C SER A 133 14.62 5.79 -3.88
N ASP A 134 15.09 4.59 -4.27
CA ASP A 134 16.41 4.03 -3.94
C ASP A 134 16.63 3.90 -2.42
N PHE A 135 15.56 3.73 -1.63
CA PHE A 135 15.59 3.61 -0.18
C PHE A 135 15.07 2.26 0.28
N ASN A 136 15.86 1.54 1.09
CA ASN A 136 15.45 0.26 1.67
C ASN A 136 14.64 0.47 2.97
N LEU A 137 13.34 0.68 2.82
CA LEU A 137 12.45 0.91 3.97
C LEU A 137 12.31 -0.33 4.87
N THR A 138 12.42 -1.53 4.31
CA THR A 138 12.37 -2.78 5.10
C THR A 138 13.56 -2.87 6.06
N LYS A 139 14.77 -2.54 5.58
CA LYS A 139 15.96 -2.44 6.43
C LYS A 139 15.77 -1.42 7.55
N ALA A 140 15.28 -0.23 7.22
CA ALA A 140 15.05 0.82 8.22
C ALA A 140 13.99 0.42 9.26
N ALA A 141 12.92 -0.29 8.85
CA ALA A 141 11.93 -0.84 9.77
C ALA A 141 12.54 -1.88 10.73
N ILE A 142 13.42 -2.75 10.24
CA ILE A 142 14.16 -3.72 11.07
C ILE A 142 15.09 -3.00 12.04
N GLU A 143 15.84 -1.99 11.57
CA GLU A 143 16.71 -1.18 12.44
C GLU A 143 15.93 -0.55 13.59
N ILE A 144 14.78 0.07 13.30
CA ILE A 144 13.88 0.67 14.30
C ILE A 144 13.37 -0.41 15.28
N SER A 145 12.93 -1.56 14.77
CA SER A 145 12.43 -2.65 15.61
C SER A 145 13.51 -3.24 16.54
N CYS A 146 14.77 -3.14 16.14
CA CYS A 146 15.93 -3.51 16.96
C CYS A 146 16.43 -2.38 17.87
N GLY A 147 15.70 -1.28 17.99
CA GLY A 147 16.11 -0.11 18.78
C GLY A 147 17.29 0.67 18.18
N LYS A 148 17.59 0.47 16.90
CA LYS A 148 18.66 1.15 16.19
C LYS A 148 18.16 2.37 15.44
N LYS A 149 18.99 3.40 15.35
CA LYS A 149 18.71 4.59 14.58
C LYS A 149 18.81 4.30 13.07
N PRO A 150 17.77 4.60 12.27
CA PRO A 150 17.76 4.35 10.81
C PRO A 150 18.54 5.45 10.06
N LEU A 151 19.87 5.39 10.11
CA LEU A 151 20.75 6.45 9.61
C LEU A 151 20.59 6.76 8.12
N GLU A 152 20.32 5.76 7.31
CA GLU A 152 20.06 5.94 5.88
C GLU A 152 18.78 6.77 5.64
N MET A 153 17.70 6.44 6.36
CA MET A 153 16.46 7.21 6.31
C MET A 153 16.67 8.67 6.69
N GLU A 154 17.43 8.93 7.77
CA GLU A 154 17.67 10.30 8.22
C GLU A 154 18.47 11.14 7.23
N LYS A 155 19.35 10.53 6.44
CA LYS A 155 20.10 11.21 5.38
C LYS A 155 19.26 11.53 4.15
N LEU A 156 18.27 10.69 3.84
CA LEU A 156 17.46 10.78 2.61
C LEU A 156 16.18 11.56 2.79
N ARG A 157 15.62 11.61 4.00
CA ARG A 157 14.34 12.24 4.28
C ARG A 157 14.40 13.76 4.23
N LYS A 158 13.32 14.38 3.74
CA LYS A 158 13.11 15.83 3.72
C LYS A 158 11.99 16.20 4.66
N GLU A 159 12.15 17.29 5.40
CA GLU A 159 11.13 17.79 6.31
C GLU A 159 9.92 18.35 5.54
N LEU A 160 8.74 18.07 6.05
CA LEU A 160 7.48 18.60 5.57
C LEU A 160 6.92 19.59 6.60
N PHE A 161 6.60 20.80 6.15
CA PHE A 161 6.20 21.91 7.03
C PHE A 161 4.68 22.10 6.99
N PHE A 162 3.99 21.40 7.85
CA PHE A 162 2.56 21.62 8.17
C PHE A 162 2.26 21.11 9.57
N ASP A 163 1.15 21.58 10.15
CA ASP A 163 0.71 21.14 11.47
C ASP A 163 0.23 19.70 11.47
N ALA A 164 0.90 18.85 12.25
CA ALA A 164 0.64 17.42 12.40
C ALA A 164 1.06 16.92 13.79
N PRO A 165 0.56 15.75 14.25
CA PRO A 165 0.89 15.22 15.58
C PRO A 165 2.33 14.70 15.72
N PHE A 166 3.06 14.58 14.62
CA PHE A 166 4.47 14.21 14.54
C PHE A 166 5.24 15.27 13.78
N LYS A 167 6.55 15.34 13.99
CA LYS A 167 7.42 16.01 13.04
C LYS A 167 7.49 15.18 11.76
N MET A 168 7.00 15.74 10.66
CA MET A 168 6.75 15.03 9.42
C MET A 168 7.92 15.11 8.45
N TYR A 169 8.20 13.98 7.80
CA TYR A 169 9.22 13.87 6.75
C TYR A 169 8.71 13.02 5.59
N GLU A 170 9.38 13.10 4.45
CA GLU A 170 9.18 12.20 3.31
C GLU A 170 10.52 11.76 2.71
N VAL A 171 10.57 10.52 2.20
CA VAL A 171 11.61 10.08 1.28
C VAL A 171 11.07 10.24 -0.15
N SER A 172 11.68 11.14 -0.92
CA SER A 172 11.19 11.50 -2.25
C SER A 172 11.43 10.38 -3.25
N SER A 173 10.44 10.13 -4.12
CA SER A 173 10.62 9.29 -5.30
C SER A 173 11.57 9.95 -6.31
N LYS A 174 12.46 9.15 -6.89
CA LYS A 174 13.42 9.56 -7.94
C LYS A 174 13.03 9.02 -9.31
N LYS A 175 12.22 7.95 -9.33
CA LYS A 175 11.80 7.23 -10.53
C LYS A 175 10.32 6.88 -10.42
N VAL A 176 9.71 6.58 -11.56
CA VAL A 176 8.39 5.97 -11.59
C VAL A 176 8.54 4.47 -11.38
N SER A 177 7.74 3.91 -10.50
CA SER A 177 7.64 2.49 -10.25
C SER A 177 6.17 2.07 -10.28
N ALA A 178 5.90 0.86 -10.74
CA ALA A 178 4.56 0.31 -10.78
C ALA A 178 4.59 -1.20 -10.59
N GLU A 179 3.58 -1.71 -9.92
CA GLU A 179 3.24 -3.13 -9.94
C GLU A 179 1.89 -3.32 -10.59
N ARG A 180 1.67 -4.48 -11.19
CA ARG A 180 0.39 -4.87 -11.80
C ARG A 180 0.13 -6.34 -11.52
N ALA A 181 -1.08 -6.62 -11.03
CA ALA A 181 -1.58 -7.97 -10.90
C ALA A 181 -2.15 -8.46 -12.24
N TRP A 182 -1.94 -9.73 -12.52
CA TRP A 182 -2.64 -10.44 -13.58
C TRP A 182 -3.71 -11.32 -12.96
N ILE A 183 -4.93 -11.21 -13.48
CA ILE A 183 -6.03 -12.09 -13.08
C ILE A 183 -6.12 -13.21 -14.10
N SER A 184 -5.98 -14.45 -13.63
CA SER A 184 -6.32 -15.61 -14.42
C SER A 184 -7.83 -15.85 -14.38
N ILE A 185 -8.42 -16.18 -15.52
CA ILE A 185 -9.75 -16.78 -15.55
C ILE A 185 -9.65 -18.17 -14.91
N PRO A 186 -10.53 -18.56 -13.98
CA PRO A 186 -10.49 -19.87 -13.36
C PRO A 186 -10.39 -20.99 -14.39
N GLY A 187 -9.38 -21.85 -14.27
CA GLY A 187 -9.12 -22.92 -15.23
C GLY A 187 -7.72 -23.50 -15.08
N ILE A 188 -7.36 -24.39 -15.97
CA ILE A 188 -6.02 -25.00 -16.06
C ILE A 188 -5.20 -24.17 -17.05
N VAL A 189 -4.07 -23.61 -16.58
CA VAL A 189 -3.11 -22.92 -17.45
C VAL A 189 -2.42 -23.95 -18.35
N LYS A 190 -2.66 -23.85 -19.67
CA LYS A 190 -2.03 -24.75 -20.65
C LYS A 190 -0.71 -24.18 -21.17
N ASN A 191 -0.65 -22.88 -21.43
CA ASN A 191 0.52 -22.22 -21.98
C ASN A 191 0.63 -20.78 -21.45
N VAL A 192 1.87 -20.29 -21.32
CA VAL A 192 2.18 -18.90 -21.03
C VAL A 192 3.06 -18.37 -22.18
N TYR A 193 2.64 -17.26 -22.79
CA TYR A 193 3.33 -16.64 -23.93
C TYR A 193 3.95 -15.30 -23.54
N GLY A 194 5.04 -14.90 -24.23
CA GLY A 194 5.67 -13.58 -24.06
C GLY A 194 6.54 -13.44 -22.82
N LEU A 195 6.87 -14.52 -22.12
CA LEU A 195 7.83 -14.47 -21.00
C LEU A 195 9.24 -14.16 -21.50
N ASP A 196 9.67 -14.75 -22.62
CA ASP A 196 11.02 -14.60 -23.17
C ASP A 196 11.30 -13.18 -23.63
N GLU A 197 10.32 -12.47 -24.19
CA GLU A 197 10.45 -11.07 -24.60
C GLU A 197 10.63 -10.11 -23.42
N LYS A 198 10.05 -10.44 -22.27
CA LYS A 198 10.16 -9.66 -21.03
C LYS A 198 11.45 -9.97 -20.26
N LEU A 199 11.96 -11.17 -20.38
CA LEU A 199 13.24 -11.61 -19.77
C LEU A 199 14.46 -10.92 -20.38
N HIS A 200 14.35 -10.31 -21.57
CA HIS A 200 15.44 -9.53 -22.17
C HIS A 200 15.66 -8.16 -21.52
N ASN A 201 14.71 -7.68 -20.69
CA ASN A 201 14.93 -6.51 -19.88
C ASN A 201 15.60 -6.90 -18.56
N GLU A 202 16.89 -6.56 -18.38
CA GLU A 202 17.71 -6.97 -17.22
C GLU A 202 17.09 -6.59 -15.87
N ASN A 203 16.31 -5.50 -15.79
CA ASN A 203 15.59 -5.10 -14.58
C ASN A 203 14.41 -6.02 -14.24
N ILE A 204 13.88 -6.76 -15.22
CA ILE A 204 12.82 -7.75 -15.04
C ILE A 204 13.43 -9.14 -14.83
N LYS A 205 14.54 -9.45 -15.50
CA LYS A 205 15.24 -10.72 -15.47
C LYS A 205 15.62 -11.16 -14.06
N ASN A 206 16.24 -10.27 -13.28
CA ASN A 206 16.68 -10.56 -11.92
C ASN A 206 15.56 -10.79 -10.90
N LYS A 207 14.31 -10.45 -11.23
CA LYS A 207 13.14 -10.65 -10.36
C LYS A 207 12.29 -11.86 -10.74
N LEU A 208 12.07 -12.08 -12.03
CA LEU A 208 11.28 -13.22 -12.51
C LEU A 208 12.00 -14.56 -12.31
N GLU A 209 13.32 -14.59 -12.43
CA GLU A 209 14.10 -15.83 -12.20
C GLU A 209 14.08 -16.29 -10.74
N ALA A 210 13.99 -15.38 -9.77
CA ALA A 210 13.99 -15.75 -8.35
C ALA A 210 12.62 -16.24 -7.84
N ASP A 211 11.53 -15.63 -8.28
CA ASP A 211 10.22 -15.82 -7.67
C ASP A 211 9.25 -16.64 -8.52
N LEU A 212 9.14 -16.37 -9.83
CA LEU A 212 8.18 -17.08 -10.70
C LEU A 212 8.65 -18.49 -11.08
N MET A 213 9.96 -18.66 -11.29
CA MET A 213 10.51 -19.99 -11.67
C MET A 213 10.50 -20.96 -10.49
N LYS A 214 10.59 -20.49 -9.26
CA LYS A 214 10.46 -21.35 -8.07
C LYS A 214 9.03 -21.82 -7.82
N GLU A 215 8.02 -20.98 -8.07
CA GLU A 215 6.62 -21.39 -7.92
C GLU A 215 6.13 -22.27 -9.08
N ILE A 216 6.62 -22.05 -10.31
CA ILE A 216 6.18 -22.81 -11.49
C ILE A 216 6.92 -24.16 -11.62
N CYS A 217 8.11 -24.30 -11.06
CA CYS A 217 8.93 -25.52 -11.14
C CYS A 217 8.91 -26.38 -9.87
N SER A 218 8.12 -26.02 -8.84
CA SER A 218 8.02 -26.79 -7.58
C SER A 218 6.84 -27.79 -7.54
N GLU A 219 6.16 -28.02 -8.64
CA GLU A 219 5.25 -29.13 -8.91
C GLU A 219 5.82 -30.02 -10.01
#